data_d2463097da889c6567fd717c3dc866fa
#
_entry.id   d2463097da889c6567fd717c3dc866fa
#
_cell.length_a   1.000
_cell.length_b   1.000
_cell.length_c   1.000
_cell.angle_alpha   90.00
_cell.angle_beta   90.00
_cell.angle_gamma   90.00
#
_symmetry.space_group_name_H-M   'P 1'
#
loop_
_entity.id
_entity.type
_entity.pdbx_description
1 polymer ?
#
loop_
_entity_poly.entity_id
_entity_poly.type
_entity_poly.pdbx_seq_one_letter_code
_entity_poly.pdbx_strand_id
1 'polypeptide(L)'
;MKKTWFALLGLFAGSICSTAYAQWRAESGLVLVGKVVTMNDAGDVHPNARIWLANGKIMAIAKAGETLPDEARDAVVIETKGAIYPGMIDLHNHPDYGIYPLMPITKKYADRYEWRWYDAVYNKRITAPQELMTRAYYFDLGLEMGRYGEYKALAGGTTTIQGGGALNRGLAPGKYGKFQELPGGSPPLFGTSVSTVTAREECLVRNVEYSRVESRVATSRVDIGNSAKSWAEMQAEKAKGLLVVHLAEGASSRMAGEFNSVKDSGLLGPELIAIHGVGLTEPQLIEMAKVGAKLVWSPLSNFMLYGKTANVAAAKRAGLSISLAPDWAPSGSKSVLGELKVADLVNKHALNGLFSDRELVEMVTRKPAEAMDWGKRLGQISEGYLADVVVVDDRNADVYRNLISAIEENIQMVVVRGEPLYGDGPLMQAVRGTLNDIETTSTFKIRNKSQRTKAMAPNCASTGLNVLSVAEVKTRLQEGLRFEPSYVAKKVSAEQMSRDLQRCELPKADDPVTIADAKRMLKCRFGLPFERTLLSPLTTNEDPQFFSRLMKNPNLPKYLQALPGYYKN
;
A
#
# COMPACT_ATOMS: atom_id res chain seq x y z
N MET A 1 -30.22 -17.70 82.79
CA MET A 1 -29.57 -18.70 81.94
C MET A 1 -29.66 -18.21 80.48
N LYS A 2 -28.64 -17.53 79.99
CA LYS A 2 -28.56 -17.07 78.60
C LYS A 2 -27.44 -17.84 77.91
N LYS A 3 -27.73 -18.62 76.89
CA LYS A 3 -26.77 -19.34 76.08
C LYS A 3 -26.30 -18.44 74.93
N THR A 4 -25.04 -18.15 74.95
CA THR A 4 -24.32 -17.39 73.89
C THR A 4 -23.85 -18.39 72.83
N TRP A 5 -24.22 -18.17 71.56
CA TRP A 5 -23.69 -18.90 70.42
C TRP A 5 -22.56 -18.07 69.78
N PHE A 6 -21.38 -18.64 69.71
CA PHE A 6 -20.27 -18.11 68.92
C PHE A 6 -20.39 -18.68 67.52
N ALA A 7 -20.52 -17.83 66.51
CA ALA A 7 -20.42 -18.21 65.10
C ALA A 7 -18.98 -17.97 64.65
N LEU A 8 -18.27 -19.04 64.27
CA LEU A 8 -17.00 -18.99 63.59
C LEU A 8 -17.24 -18.60 62.11
N LEU A 9 -16.82 -17.40 61.71
CA LEU A 9 -16.67 -17.05 60.28
C LEU A 9 -15.29 -17.55 59.81
N GLY A 10 -15.30 -18.60 59.00
CA GLY A 10 -14.14 -19.04 58.27
C GLY A 10 -13.90 -18.11 57.07
N LEU A 11 -12.83 -17.33 57.10
CA LEU A 11 -12.32 -16.59 55.93
C LEU A 11 -11.69 -17.58 54.96
N PHE A 12 -12.37 -17.91 53.90
CA PHE A 12 -11.74 -18.48 52.71
C PHE A 12 -11.05 -17.35 51.93
N ALA A 13 -9.76 -17.20 52.16
CA ALA A 13 -8.90 -16.41 51.26
C ALA A 13 -8.70 -17.20 49.96
N GLY A 14 -9.58 -17.02 48.99
CA GLY A 14 -9.37 -17.46 47.64
C GLY A 14 -8.24 -16.67 47.05
N SER A 15 -7.06 -17.28 46.91
CA SER A 15 -5.99 -16.77 46.07
C SER A 15 -6.49 -16.66 44.64
N ILE A 16 -6.90 -15.47 44.24
CA ILE A 16 -7.07 -15.15 42.82
C ILE A 16 -5.64 -15.11 42.25
N CYS A 17 -5.21 -16.22 41.67
CA CYS A 17 -4.03 -16.24 40.83
C CYS A 17 -4.35 -15.42 39.59
N SER A 18 -4.13 -14.12 39.65
CA SER A 18 -4.14 -13.26 38.47
C SER A 18 -2.93 -13.69 37.65
N THR A 19 -3.15 -14.54 36.65
CA THR A 19 -2.19 -14.72 35.56
C THR A 19 -2.03 -13.34 34.92
N ALA A 20 -0.99 -12.64 35.30
CA ALA A 20 -0.57 -11.43 34.60
C ALA A 20 -0.21 -11.86 33.17
N TYR A 21 -1.08 -11.58 32.22
CA TYR A 21 -0.75 -11.75 30.80
C TYR A 21 0.44 -10.84 30.51
N ALA A 22 1.50 -11.40 29.94
CA ALA A 22 2.63 -10.62 29.50
C ALA A 22 2.13 -9.55 28.52
N GLN A 23 2.40 -8.29 28.84
CA GLN A 23 2.06 -7.17 27.98
C GLN A 23 3.13 -7.04 26.90
N TRP A 24 2.71 -6.90 25.63
CA TRP A 24 3.66 -6.64 24.55
C TRP A 24 4.45 -5.36 24.81
N ARG A 25 5.77 -5.44 24.67
CA ARG A 25 6.73 -4.35 24.68
C ARG A 25 7.77 -4.61 23.59
N ALA A 26 8.34 -3.54 23.04
CA ALA A 26 9.31 -3.67 21.97
C ALA A 26 10.55 -4.53 22.37
N GLU A 27 10.95 -4.44 23.63
CA GLU A 27 12.14 -5.12 24.18
C GLU A 27 11.89 -6.62 24.39
N SER A 28 10.80 -6.98 25.06
CA SER A 28 10.45 -8.41 25.28
C SER A 28 9.86 -9.04 24.02
N GLY A 29 9.13 -8.27 23.25
CA GLY A 29 8.65 -8.63 21.93
C GLY A 29 7.50 -9.61 21.91
N LEU A 30 7.44 -10.36 20.81
CA LEU A 30 6.37 -11.27 20.42
C LEU A 30 6.95 -12.60 19.96
N VAL A 31 6.41 -13.71 20.42
CA VAL A 31 6.67 -15.04 19.87
C VAL A 31 5.44 -15.48 19.07
N LEU A 32 5.63 -15.71 17.77
CA LEU A 32 4.62 -16.30 16.92
C LEU A 32 4.90 -17.78 16.74
N VAL A 33 3.89 -18.61 16.98
CA VAL A 33 3.95 -20.07 16.81
C VAL A 33 3.11 -20.46 15.62
N GLY A 34 3.69 -21.18 14.65
CA GLY A 34 2.99 -21.59 13.45
C GLY A 34 3.88 -22.27 12.41
N LYS A 35 3.34 -22.42 11.20
CA LYS A 35 4.10 -22.92 10.05
C LYS A 35 4.92 -21.77 9.45
N VAL A 36 6.23 -21.78 9.61
CA VAL A 36 7.12 -20.73 9.12
C VAL A 36 7.58 -21.04 7.70
N VAL A 37 7.27 -20.15 6.77
CA VAL A 37 7.70 -20.19 5.36
C VAL A 37 8.82 -19.17 5.19
N THR A 38 10.06 -19.62 5.16
CA THR A 38 11.23 -18.74 5.26
C THR A 38 11.46 -17.87 4.03
N MET A 39 11.05 -18.33 2.86
CA MET A 39 11.37 -17.73 1.55
C MET A 39 12.88 -17.62 1.27
N ASN A 40 13.73 -18.38 1.99
CA ASN A 40 15.17 -18.48 1.73
C ASN A 40 15.46 -19.26 0.43
N ASP A 41 16.72 -19.30 0.00
CA ASP A 41 17.11 -19.99 -1.24
C ASP A 41 16.74 -21.47 -1.24
N ALA A 42 16.88 -22.15 -0.09
CA ALA A 42 16.55 -23.56 0.08
C ALA A 42 15.03 -23.83 0.02
N GLY A 43 14.19 -22.81 0.26
CA GLY A 43 12.73 -22.97 0.35
C GLY A 43 12.29 -23.66 1.63
N ASP A 44 13.02 -23.46 2.72
CA ASP A 44 12.73 -24.12 4.00
C ASP A 44 11.36 -23.74 4.53
N VAL A 45 10.61 -24.76 4.98
CA VAL A 45 9.33 -24.64 5.67
C VAL A 45 9.41 -25.39 6.99
N HIS A 46 9.11 -24.70 8.09
CA HIS A 46 9.15 -25.29 9.43
C HIS A 46 7.72 -25.43 9.97
N PRO A 47 7.16 -26.64 10.06
CA PRO A 47 5.71 -26.84 10.31
C PRO A 47 5.22 -26.31 11.66
N ASN A 48 5.99 -26.36 12.71
CA ASN A 48 5.62 -25.95 14.08
C ASN A 48 6.79 -25.20 14.72
N ALA A 49 7.20 -24.12 14.07
CA ALA A 49 8.29 -23.31 14.58
C ALA A 49 7.76 -22.15 15.44
N ARG A 50 8.65 -21.64 16.26
CA ARG A 50 8.50 -20.43 17.06
C ARG A 50 9.46 -19.38 16.53
N ILE A 51 8.96 -18.19 16.20
CA ILE A 51 9.80 -17.06 15.84
C ILE A 51 9.67 -15.99 16.93
N TRP A 52 10.80 -15.56 17.47
CA TRP A 52 10.85 -14.47 18.44
C TRP A 52 11.20 -13.17 17.73
N LEU A 53 10.30 -12.18 17.86
CA LEU A 53 10.39 -10.86 17.27
C LEU A 53 10.56 -9.82 18.37
N ALA A 54 11.70 -9.16 18.44
CA ALA A 54 11.96 -8.10 19.42
C ALA A 54 12.89 -7.03 18.83
N ASN A 55 12.82 -5.80 19.34
CA ASN A 55 13.66 -4.69 18.90
C ASN A 55 13.65 -4.48 17.38
N GLY A 56 12.49 -4.71 16.76
CA GLY A 56 12.29 -4.57 15.31
C GLY A 56 12.92 -5.66 14.45
N LYS A 57 13.43 -6.73 15.03
CA LYS A 57 14.15 -7.82 14.36
C LYS A 57 13.60 -9.20 14.70
N ILE A 58 13.88 -10.15 13.83
CA ILE A 58 13.73 -11.58 14.10
C ILE A 58 14.97 -11.99 14.91
N MET A 59 14.76 -12.25 16.20
CA MET A 59 15.86 -12.53 17.14
C MET A 59 16.26 -13.99 17.13
N ALA A 60 15.28 -14.89 17.02
CA ALA A 60 15.54 -16.34 16.98
C ALA A 60 14.40 -17.09 16.27
N ILE A 61 14.76 -18.25 15.71
CA ILE A 61 13.83 -19.20 15.09
C ILE A 61 14.09 -20.57 15.74
N ALA A 62 13.14 -21.05 16.55
CA ALA A 62 13.19 -22.38 17.13
C ALA A 62 12.26 -23.33 16.37
N LYS A 63 12.82 -24.39 15.79
CA LYS A 63 12.09 -25.47 15.11
C LYS A 63 11.35 -26.33 16.13
N ALA A 64 10.52 -27.24 15.67
CA ALA A 64 9.83 -28.20 16.54
C ALA A 64 10.85 -28.99 17.40
N GLY A 65 10.68 -28.95 18.72
CA GLY A 65 11.58 -29.58 19.68
C GLY A 65 12.77 -28.72 20.15
N GLU A 66 13.05 -27.61 19.51
CA GLU A 66 14.06 -26.65 19.97
C GLU A 66 13.46 -25.62 20.94
N THR A 67 14.29 -24.98 21.76
CA THR A 67 13.91 -23.93 22.70
C THR A 67 14.37 -22.56 22.19
N LEU A 68 13.56 -21.53 22.44
CA LEU A 68 14.00 -20.15 22.27
C LEU A 68 15.03 -19.78 23.37
N PRO A 69 15.86 -18.77 23.13
CA PRO A 69 16.73 -18.20 24.15
C PRO A 69 15.96 -17.71 25.39
N ASP A 70 16.60 -17.72 26.57
CA ASP A 70 15.98 -17.31 27.84
C ASP A 70 15.48 -15.87 27.81
N GLU A 71 16.08 -15.01 26.99
CA GLU A 71 15.66 -13.62 26.78
C GLU A 71 14.24 -13.51 26.20
N ALA A 72 13.74 -14.56 25.54
CA ALA A 72 12.38 -14.59 25.00
C ALA A 72 11.30 -14.95 26.04
N ARG A 73 11.66 -15.30 27.28
CA ARG A 73 10.72 -15.77 28.33
C ARG A 73 9.59 -14.81 28.66
N ASP A 74 9.87 -13.51 28.57
CA ASP A 74 8.90 -12.44 28.88
C ASP A 74 8.14 -11.93 27.63
N ALA A 75 8.35 -12.57 26.48
CA ALA A 75 7.65 -12.25 25.24
C ALA A 75 6.20 -12.72 25.28
N VAL A 76 5.31 -11.98 24.62
CA VAL A 76 3.93 -12.41 24.42
C VAL A 76 3.90 -13.56 23.41
N VAL A 77 3.35 -14.71 23.78
CA VAL A 77 3.26 -15.89 22.90
C VAL A 77 1.90 -15.97 22.25
N ILE A 78 1.88 -16.06 20.92
CA ILE A 78 0.67 -16.21 20.12
C ILE A 78 0.71 -17.49 19.29
N GLU A 79 -0.17 -18.41 19.62
CA GLU A 79 -0.47 -19.62 18.84
C GLU A 79 -1.34 -19.25 17.64
N THR A 80 -0.72 -19.07 16.48
CA THR A 80 -1.44 -18.59 15.30
C THR A 80 -2.25 -19.67 14.60
N LYS A 81 -1.78 -20.92 14.65
CA LYS A 81 -2.28 -22.04 13.82
C LYS A 81 -2.29 -21.70 12.32
N GLY A 82 -1.56 -20.69 11.93
CA GLY A 82 -1.45 -20.16 10.58
C GLY A 82 -0.08 -20.43 9.95
N ALA A 83 0.05 -20.02 8.68
CA ALA A 83 1.31 -19.97 7.98
C ALA A 83 1.89 -18.55 8.09
N ILE A 84 3.16 -18.45 8.48
CA ILE A 84 3.88 -17.20 8.74
C ILE A 84 4.83 -16.98 7.57
N TYR A 85 4.64 -15.87 6.84
CA TYR A 85 5.46 -15.47 5.70
C TYR A 85 6.21 -14.17 6.01
N PRO A 86 7.30 -13.84 5.27
CA PRO A 86 7.81 -12.49 5.26
C PRO A 86 6.68 -11.53 4.86
N GLY A 87 6.67 -10.34 5.41
CA GLY A 87 5.75 -9.29 5.02
C GLY A 87 5.83 -8.99 3.52
N MET A 88 4.70 -8.81 2.88
CA MET A 88 4.67 -8.50 1.45
C MET A 88 5.16 -7.09 1.18
N ILE A 89 5.85 -6.91 0.06
CA ILE A 89 6.48 -5.66 -0.37
C ILE A 89 5.86 -5.21 -1.69
N ASP A 90 5.39 -3.98 -1.71
CA ASP A 90 4.76 -3.30 -2.84
C ASP A 90 5.70 -2.22 -3.38
N LEU A 91 6.35 -2.47 -4.53
CA LEU A 91 7.30 -1.54 -5.12
C LEU A 91 6.68 -0.53 -6.08
N HIS A 92 5.36 -0.50 -6.20
CA HIS A 92 4.67 0.52 -6.98
C HIS A 92 3.28 0.78 -6.44
N ASN A 93 3.15 1.85 -5.69
CA ASN A 93 1.88 2.27 -5.09
C ASN A 93 1.70 3.79 -5.17
N HIS A 94 0.47 4.21 -5.14
CA HIS A 94 0.05 5.61 -4.98
C HIS A 94 -0.93 5.68 -3.80
N PRO A 95 -0.44 5.64 -2.55
CA PRO A 95 -1.27 5.42 -1.37
C PRO A 95 -2.36 6.48 -1.17
N ASP A 96 -2.11 7.72 -1.56
CA ASP A 96 -3.10 8.81 -1.51
C ASP A 96 -4.28 8.62 -2.48
N TYR A 97 -4.13 7.80 -3.52
CA TYR A 97 -5.24 7.42 -4.39
C TYR A 97 -6.04 6.22 -3.85
N GLY A 98 -5.61 5.64 -2.74
CA GLY A 98 -6.29 4.53 -2.07
C GLY A 98 -7.74 4.80 -1.68
N ILE A 99 -8.13 6.07 -1.58
CA ILE A 99 -9.49 6.50 -1.25
C ILE A 99 -10.48 6.33 -2.41
N TYR A 100 -10.01 6.27 -3.66
CA TYR A 100 -10.87 6.19 -4.83
C TYR A 100 -11.23 4.75 -5.18
N PRO A 101 -12.46 4.52 -5.66
CA PRO A 101 -12.83 3.25 -6.28
C PRO A 101 -12.22 3.12 -7.68
N LEU A 102 -12.31 1.92 -8.27
CA LEU A 102 -12.00 1.73 -9.70
C LEU A 102 -12.73 2.76 -10.56
N MET A 103 -11.98 3.44 -11.41
CA MET A 103 -12.57 4.39 -12.36
C MET A 103 -13.22 3.66 -13.54
N PRO A 104 -14.30 4.22 -14.13
CA PRO A 104 -14.90 3.66 -15.32
C PRO A 104 -13.99 3.92 -16.52
N ILE A 105 -13.42 2.85 -17.05
CA ILE A 105 -12.62 2.86 -18.29
C ILE A 105 -13.47 2.26 -19.39
N THR A 106 -13.79 3.05 -20.41
CA THR A 106 -14.72 2.69 -21.50
C THR A 106 -14.03 2.47 -22.82
N LYS A 107 -12.74 2.76 -22.91
CA LYS A 107 -11.91 2.57 -24.11
C LYS A 107 -10.53 2.06 -23.74
N LYS A 108 -9.82 1.58 -24.73
CA LYS A 108 -8.40 1.27 -24.61
C LYS A 108 -7.57 2.53 -24.90
N TYR A 109 -6.65 2.84 -24.01
CA TYR A 109 -5.69 3.93 -24.19
C TYR A 109 -4.43 3.41 -24.91
N ALA A 110 -3.83 4.26 -25.71
CA ALA A 110 -2.58 3.95 -26.39
C ALA A 110 -1.39 3.96 -25.40
N ASP A 111 -1.36 4.93 -24.51
CA ASP A 111 -0.34 5.09 -23.48
C ASP A 111 -0.83 6.05 -22.36
N ARG A 112 0.01 6.22 -21.32
CA ARG A 112 -0.32 7.05 -20.15
C ARG A 112 -0.59 8.52 -20.50
N TYR A 113 -0.02 9.05 -21.55
CA TYR A 113 -0.23 10.44 -21.93
C TYR A 113 -1.65 10.68 -22.44
N GLU A 114 -2.25 9.68 -23.08
CA GLU A 114 -3.61 9.79 -23.59
C GLU A 114 -4.63 9.95 -22.46
N TRP A 115 -4.65 9.10 -21.45
CA TRP A 115 -5.64 9.22 -20.38
C TRP A 115 -5.30 10.33 -19.40
N ARG A 116 -4.02 10.55 -19.13
CA ARG A 116 -3.58 11.52 -18.13
C ARG A 116 -3.84 12.97 -18.55
N TRP A 117 -3.69 13.29 -19.84
CA TRP A 117 -3.78 14.66 -20.32
C TRP A 117 -5.11 14.97 -21.01
N TYR A 118 -5.74 13.99 -21.64
CA TYR A 118 -6.85 14.24 -22.57
C TYR A 118 -8.16 13.57 -22.14
N ASP A 119 -8.17 12.71 -21.12
CA ASP A 119 -9.40 12.03 -20.71
C ASP A 119 -10.21 12.87 -19.71
N ALA A 120 -11.39 13.31 -20.13
CA ALA A 120 -12.28 14.12 -19.30
C ALA A 120 -12.83 13.35 -18.09
N VAL A 121 -12.99 12.02 -18.20
CA VAL A 121 -13.45 11.17 -17.10
C VAL A 121 -12.39 11.10 -16.03
N TYR A 122 -11.13 10.88 -16.42
CA TYR A 122 -9.99 10.90 -15.51
C TYR A 122 -9.88 12.25 -14.78
N ASN A 123 -9.93 13.36 -15.52
CA ASN A 123 -9.84 14.69 -14.93
C ASN A 123 -10.95 14.95 -13.92
N LYS A 124 -12.18 14.59 -14.25
CA LYS A 124 -13.36 14.82 -13.41
C LYS A 124 -13.38 13.91 -12.17
N ARG A 125 -12.95 12.64 -12.30
CA ARG A 125 -13.07 11.64 -11.23
C ARG A 125 -11.84 11.50 -10.37
N ILE A 126 -10.69 11.91 -10.87
CA ILE A 126 -9.40 11.72 -10.18
C ILE A 126 -8.69 13.05 -9.98
N THR A 127 -8.33 13.76 -11.06
CA THR A 127 -7.46 14.94 -10.95
C THR A 127 -8.11 16.08 -10.15
N ALA A 128 -9.34 16.44 -10.47
CA ALA A 128 -10.04 17.52 -9.79
C ALA A 128 -10.39 17.17 -8.32
N PRO A 129 -10.94 15.98 -8.01
CA PRO A 129 -11.06 15.51 -6.64
C PRO A 129 -9.76 15.51 -5.85
N GLN A 130 -8.67 14.99 -6.44
CA GLN A 130 -7.36 14.95 -5.82
C GLN A 130 -6.84 16.35 -5.47
N GLU A 131 -7.03 17.32 -6.38
CA GLU A 131 -6.65 18.71 -6.12
C GLU A 131 -7.41 19.29 -4.92
N LEU A 132 -8.73 19.14 -4.88
CA LEU A 132 -9.55 19.62 -3.77
C LEU A 132 -9.22 18.95 -2.44
N MET A 133 -9.00 17.64 -2.46
CA MET A 133 -8.72 16.88 -1.25
C MET A 133 -7.35 17.20 -0.65
N THR A 134 -6.31 17.40 -1.50
CA THR A 134 -4.91 17.42 -1.01
C THR A 134 -4.32 18.80 -0.83
N ARG A 135 -4.88 19.86 -1.46
CA ARG A 135 -4.29 21.20 -1.36
C ARG A 135 -4.61 21.85 -0.01
N ALA A 136 -3.59 22.45 0.61
CA ALA A 136 -3.74 23.13 1.91
C ALA A 136 -4.74 24.31 1.86
N TYR A 137 -4.86 24.95 0.70
CA TYR A 137 -5.82 26.04 0.50
C TYR A 137 -7.23 25.56 0.11
N TYR A 138 -7.45 24.23 0.04
CA TYR A 138 -8.76 23.59 -0.11
C TYR A 138 -9.08 22.77 1.15
N PHE A 139 -9.08 21.44 1.08
CA PHE A 139 -9.51 20.60 2.21
C PHE A 139 -8.36 20.14 3.12
N ASP A 140 -7.14 20.12 2.60
CA ASP A 140 -5.92 19.69 3.32
C ASP A 140 -6.03 18.30 3.96
N LEU A 141 -6.58 17.35 3.23
CA LEU A 141 -6.77 15.97 3.67
C LEU A 141 -5.69 15.00 3.16
N GLY A 142 -4.55 15.52 2.74
CA GLY A 142 -3.45 14.71 2.19
C GLY A 142 -2.89 13.70 3.18
N LEU A 143 -2.82 14.06 4.47
CA LEU A 143 -2.37 13.17 5.54
C LEU A 143 -3.34 11.99 5.73
N GLU A 144 -4.64 12.30 5.83
CA GLU A 144 -5.70 11.30 5.97
C GLU A 144 -5.74 10.34 4.77
N MET A 145 -5.53 10.87 3.56
CA MET A 145 -5.48 10.06 2.33
C MET A 145 -4.30 9.09 2.34
N GLY A 146 -3.10 9.58 2.67
CA GLY A 146 -1.90 8.74 2.79
C GLY A 146 -2.07 7.69 3.88
N ARG A 147 -2.60 8.08 5.04
CA ARG A 147 -2.87 7.18 6.16
C ARG A 147 -3.88 6.09 5.79
N TYR A 148 -4.92 6.44 5.05
CA TYR A 148 -5.88 5.47 4.55
C TYR A 148 -5.26 4.47 3.56
N GLY A 149 -4.30 4.93 2.76
CA GLY A 149 -3.47 4.05 1.91
C GLY A 149 -2.65 3.04 2.73
N GLU A 150 -2.06 3.47 3.86
CA GLU A 150 -1.36 2.56 4.77
C GLU A 150 -2.32 1.54 5.42
N TYR A 151 -3.54 1.95 5.78
CA TYR A 151 -4.56 1.03 6.31
C TYR A 151 -4.90 -0.07 5.28
N LYS A 152 -5.01 0.29 4.00
CA LYS A 152 -5.23 -0.69 2.93
C LYS A 152 -4.05 -1.63 2.75
N ALA A 153 -2.83 -1.11 2.82
CA ALA A 153 -1.62 -1.91 2.74
C ALA A 153 -1.61 -2.98 3.84
N LEU A 154 -1.81 -2.57 5.10
CA LEU A 154 -1.90 -3.50 6.24
C LEU A 154 -3.04 -4.51 6.06
N ALA A 155 -4.25 -4.06 5.69
CA ALA A 155 -5.38 -4.94 5.48
C ALA A 155 -5.13 -5.98 4.37
N GLY A 156 -4.25 -5.68 3.42
CA GLY A 156 -3.77 -6.58 2.37
C GLY A 156 -2.50 -7.36 2.72
N GLY A 157 -1.98 -7.30 3.97
CA GLY A 157 -0.77 -8.02 4.39
C GLY A 157 0.55 -7.41 3.92
N THR A 158 0.52 -6.17 3.41
CA THR A 158 1.69 -5.45 2.93
C THR A 158 2.37 -4.72 4.10
N THR A 159 3.65 -4.95 4.30
CA THR A 159 4.45 -4.33 5.37
C THR A 159 5.35 -3.21 4.87
N THR A 160 5.63 -3.20 3.57
CA THR A 160 6.53 -2.23 2.92
C THR A 160 5.92 -1.75 1.61
N ILE A 161 5.87 -0.43 1.42
CA ILE A 161 5.37 0.20 0.19
C ILE A 161 6.43 1.13 -0.41
N GLN A 162 6.41 1.28 -1.73
CA GLN A 162 7.06 2.36 -2.46
C GLN A 162 5.96 3.32 -2.94
N GLY A 163 6.22 4.60 -2.85
CA GLY A 163 5.26 5.63 -3.24
C GLY A 163 4.83 6.49 -2.06
N GLY A 164 5.22 7.77 -2.10
CA GLY A 164 5.02 8.66 -0.98
C GLY A 164 3.75 9.48 -1.00
N GLY A 165 3.16 9.62 -2.16
CA GLY A 165 1.92 10.36 -2.33
C GLY A 165 1.85 11.68 -1.56
N ALA A 166 0.75 11.91 -0.89
CA ALA A 166 0.52 13.09 -0.06
C ALA A 166 1.38 13.13 1.22
N LEU A 167 1.83 11.97 1.73
CA LEU A 167 2.74 11.90 2.88
C LEU A 167 4.10 12.55 2.57
N ASN A 168 4.50 12.58 1.29
CA ASN A 168 5.72 13.27 0.85
C ASN A 168 5.64 14.79 0.90
N ARG A 169 4.46 15.36 0.93
CA ARG A 169 4.27 16.80 0.76
C ARG A 169 4.64 17.61 1.99
N GLY A 170 4.77 16.98 3.16
CA GLY A 170 5.27 17.58 4.39
C GLY A 170 6.80 17.69 4.47
N LEU A 171 7.55 17.26 3.46
CA LEU A 171 9.00 17.15 3.52
C LEU A 171 9.71 18.36 2.93
N ALA A 172 10.27 19.15 3.84
CA ALA A 172 11.30 20.21 3.67
C ALA A 172 11.06 21.29 2.61
N PRO A 173 10.91 22.54 3.04
CA PRO A 173 11.20 23.69 2.19
C PRO A 173 12.69 23.64 1.86
N GLY A 174 13.05 23.39 0.62
CA GLY A 174 14.42 23.47 0.14
C GLY A 174 14.95 22.34 -0.73
N LYS A 175 14.30 21.16 -0.75
CA LYS A 175 14.78 20.03 -1.57
C LYS A 175 14.11 19.93 -2.95
N TYR A 176 13.00 20.60 -3.16
CA TYR A 176 12.37 20.75 -4.47
C TYR A 176 12.38 22.23 -4.83
N GLY A 177 13.29 22.56 -5.74
CA GLY A 177 13.55 23.93 -6.20
C GLY A 177 12.30 24.66 -6.66
N LYS A 178 12.41 25.99 -6.71
CA LYS A 178 11.40 26.91 -7.20
C LYS A 178 10.69 26.36 -8.42
N PHE A 179 9.35 26.35 -8.39
CA PHE A 179 8.54 26.03 -9.57
C PHE A 179 8.94 26.94 -10.73
N GLN A 180 9.42 26.35 -11.83
CA GLN A 180 9.39 27.02 -13.11
C GLN A 180 7.96 26.89 -13.64
N GLU A 181 7.33 28.02 -13.87
CA GLU A 181 6.10 28.10 -14.64
C GLU A 181 6.36 27.51 -16.03
N LEU A 182 5.60 26.49 -16.39
CA LEU A 182 5.67 25.96 -17.75
C LEU A 182 5.16 27.02 -18.73
N PRO A 183 5.80 27.20 -19.91
CA PRO A 183 5.31 28.08 -20.93
C PRO A 183 3.89 27.66 -21.35
N GLY A 184 2.90 28.51 -21.14
CA GLY A 184 1.51 28.25 -21.48
C GLY A 184 0.51 28.41 -20.33
N GLY A 185 0.95 28.82 -19.13
CA GLY A 185 0.02 29.25 -18.05
C GLY A 185 -0.78 28.16 -17.39
N SER A 186 -0.51 26.88 -17.65
CA SER A 186 -1.12 25.79 -16.89
C SER A 186 -0.38 25.62 -15.56
N PRO A 187 -1.07 25.72 -14.41
CA PRO A 187 -0.42 25.48 -13.13
C PRO A 187 0.09 24.04 -13.10
N PRO A 188 1.29 23.81 -12.52
CA PRO A 188 1.80 22.44 -12.37
C PRO A 188 0.77 21.62 -11.60
N LEU A 189 0.38 20.47 -12.15
CA LEU A 189 -0.63 19.55 -11.59
C LEU A 189 -0.29 19.06 -10.18
N PHE A 190 0.90 19.37 -9.68
CA PHE A 190 1.40 19.00 -8.37
C PHE A 190 2.15 20.16 -7.72
N GLY A 191 1.43 21.21 -7.35
CA GLY A 191 1.99 22.28 -6.53
C GLY A 191 2.21 21.81 -5.10
N THR A 192 3.38 22.08 -4.58
CA THR A 192 3.74 21.90 -3.18
C THR A 192 3.00 22.94 -2.33
N SER A 193 2.02 22.52 -1.59
CA SER A 193 1.66 23.25 -0.37
C SER A 193 2.40 22.59 0.78
N VAL A 194 3.18 23.38 1.49
CA VAL A 194 3.85 22.95 2.70
C VAL A 194 2.79 22.91 3.79
N SER A 195 2.25 21.73 4.07
CA SER A 195 1.69 21.47 5.39
C SER A 195 2.86 21.45 6.36
N THR A 196 2.77 22.19 7.45
CA THR A 196 3.78 22.24 8.51
C THR A 196 3.86 20.95 9.34
N VAL A 197 3.31 19.86 8.85
CA VAL A 197 3.41 18.56 9.52
C VAL A 197 4.80 17.99 9.26
N THR A 198 5.64 18.11 10.27
CA THR A 198 7.01 17.56 10.35
C THR A 198 7.06 16.02 10.41
N ALA A 199 6.03 15.33 10.04
CA ALA A 199 5.92 13.88 10.12
C ALA A 199 6.62 13.19 8.94
N ARG A 200 7.94 13.14 8.98
CA ARG A 200 8.81 12.30 8.15
C ARG A 200 8.90 10.87 8.66
N GLU A 201 7.95 10.43 9.46
CA GLU A 201 8.12 9.16 10.15
C GLU A 201 7.30 8.08 9.46
N GLU A 202 7.99 6.96 9.14
CA GLU A 202 7.35 5.69 8.87
C GLU A 202 6.38 5.42 10.00
N CYS A 203 5.10 5.43 9.74
CA CYS A 203 4.13 5.21 10.80
C CYS A 203 3.69 3.76 10.84
N LEU A 204 2.81 3.34 9.96
CA LEU A 204 2.26 1.99 10.01
C LEU A 204 3.06 1.03 9.14
N VAL A 205 3.18 1.30 7.85
CA VAL A 205 3.98 0.49 6.95
C VAL A 205 5.35 1.12 6.71
N ARG A 206 6.33 0.28 6.39
CA ARG A 206 7.63 0.76 5.94
C ARG A 206 7.49 1.43 4.57
N ASN A 207 8.07 2.61 4.41
CA ASN A 207 8.11 3.29 3.13
C ASN A 207 9.53 3.39 2.62
N VAL A 208 9.80 2.83 1.43
CA VAL A 208 11.15 2.79 0.85
C VAL A 208 11.71 4.16 0.48
N GLU A 209 10.86 5.17 0.34
CA GLU A 209 11.28 6.54 0.04
C GLU A 209 11.75 7.31 1.29
N TYR A 210 11.30 6.91 2.48
CA TYR A 210 11.55 7.63 3.75
C TYR A 210 12.17 6.78 4.82
N SER A 211 12.36 5.49 4.57
CA SER A 211 12.85 4.58 5.60
C SER A 211 14.13 5.12 6.22
N ARG A 212 14.15 5.18 7.55
CA ARG A 212 15.38 5.44 8.32
C ARG A 212 16.39 4.31 8.17
N VAL A 213 15.95 3.16 7.69
CA VAL A 213 16.80 2.02 7.36
C VAL A 213 17.37 2.25 5.98
N GLU A 214 18.39 3.12 5.87
CA GLU A 214 19.22 3.33 4.67
C GLU A 214 18.44 3.19 3.36
N SER A 215 17.48 4.10 3.13
CA SER A 215 16.80 4.15 1.85
C SER A 215 17.84 4.49 0.77
N ARG A 216 17.97 3.60 -0.22
CA ARG A 216 18.81 3.83 -1.39
C ARG A 216 18.03 4.39 -2.57
N VAL A 217 16.75 4.67 -2.39
CA VAL A 217 15.93 5.30 -3.43
C VAL A 217 16.32 6.77 -3.53
N ALA A 218 17.08 7.10 -4.55
CA ALA A 218 17.49 8.47 -4.84
C ALA A 218 16.36 9.25 -5.51
N THR A 219 15.58 8.59 -6.36
CA THR A 219 14.40 9.18 -6.97
C THR A 219 13.33 8.13 -7.20
N SER A 220 12.11 8.51 -6.98
CA SER A 220 10.94 7.69 -7.16
C SER A 220 9.95 8.41 -8.06
N ARG A 221 9.24 7.64 -8.87
CA ARG A 221 8.18 8.10 -9.78
C ARG A 221 8.59 9.17 -10.79
N VAL A 222 9.61 8.95 -11.51
CA VAL A 222 9.89 9.82 -12.64
C VAL A 222 9.13 9.29 -13.86
N ASP A 223 8.27 10.14 -14.41
CA ASP A 223 7.74 9.92 -15.75
C ASP A 223 8.83 10.34 -16.74
N ILE A 224 9.39 9.39 -17.45
CA ILE A 224 10.37 9.65 -18.49
C ILE A 224 9.74 10.57 -19.55
N GLY A 225 10.40 11.69 -19.82
CA GLY A 225 9.95 12.66 -20.82
C GLY A 225 9.04 13.80 -20.31
N ASN A 226 8.51 13.72 -19.08
CA ASN A 226 7.71 14.78 -18.42
C ASN A 226 8.18 15.05 -16.99
N SER A 227 9.40 14.68 -16.69
CA SER A 227 10.00 14.92 -15.39
C SER A 227 10.31 16.42 -15.25
N ALA A 228 10.04 16.96 -14.06
CA ALA A 228 10.56 18.28 -13.67
C ALA A 228 12.09 18.27 -13.52
N LYS A 229 12.73 17.10 -13.65
CA LYS A 229 14.18 16.91 -13.56
C LYS A 229 14.78 16.75 -14.96
N SER A 230 15.87 17.45 -15.21
CA SER A 230 16.70 17.22 -16.40
C SER A 230 17.38 15.85 -16.36
N TRP A 231 17.84 15.36 -17.50
CA TRP A 231 18.62 14.12 -17.58
C TRP A 231 19.90 14.19 -16.72
N ALA A 232 20.53 15.36 -16.63
CA ALA A 232 21.71 15.56 -15.79
C ALA A 232 21.39 15.42 -14.30
N GLU A 233 20.25 15.95 -13.84
CA GLU A 233 19.79 15.76 -12.46
C GLU A 233 19.46 14.30 -12.17
N MET A 234 18.84 13.59 -13.10
CA MET A 234 18.57 12.15 -12.96
C MET A 234 19.85 11.31 -12.91
N GLN A 235 20.87 11.68 -13.68
CA GLN A 235 22.21 11.08 -13.61
C GLN A 235 22.85 11.30 -12.23
N ALA A 236 22.76 12.51 -11.70
CA ALA A 236 23.26 12.83 -10.36
C ALA A 236 22.48 12.06 -9.26
N GLU A 237 21.19 11.82 -9.44
CA GLU A 237 20.37 10.99 -8.53
C GLU A 237 20.77 9.51 -8.62
N LYS A 238 21.00 8.99 -9.84
CA LYS A 238 21.47 7.62 -10.06
C LYS A 238 22.76 7.34 -9.29
N ALA A 239 23.70 8.27 -9.28
CA ALA A 239 24.95 8.14 -8.53
C ALA A 239 24.75 8.06 -7.00
N LYS A 240 23.59 8.48 -6.49
CA LYS A 240 23.24 8.43 -5.06
C LYS A 240 22.47 7.18 -4.67
N GLY A 241 21.81 6.51 -5.62
CA GLY A 241 21.01 5.34 -5.31
C GLY A 241 20.08 4.88 -6.42
N LEU A 242 19.02 4.19 -6.04
CA LEU A 242 18.09 3.55 -6.95
C LEU A 242 17.13 4.56 -7.60
N LEU A 243 16.81 4.32 -8.87
CA LEU A 243 15.84 5.08 -9.65
C LEU A 243 14.60 4.22 -9.90
N VAL A 244 13.47 4.59 -9.30
CA VAL A 244 12.16 3.95 -9.53
C VAL A 244 11.38 4.81 -10.51
N VAL A 245 11.17 4.34 -11.73
CA VAL A 245 10.62 5.14 -12.83
C VAL A 245 9.51 4.42 -13.60
N HIS A 246 8.47 5.16 -13.99
CA HIS A 246 7.49 4.68 -14.95
C HIS A 246 8.15 4.64 -16.33
N LEU A 247 8.26 3.46 -16.91
CA LEU A 247 8.92 3.25 -18.18
C LEU A 247 8.04 2.46 -19.14
N ALA A 248 7.87 2.99 -20.33
CA ALA A 248 7.10 2.36 -21.41
C ALA A 248 5.68 1.93 -20.97
N GLU A 249 5.00 2.82 -20.28
CA GLU A 249 3.64 2.59 -19.77
C GLU A 249 2.61 2.84 -20.88
N GLY A 250 2.33 1.81 -21.67
CA GLY A 250 1.40 1.83 -22.78
C GLY A 250 1.80 0.91 -23.91
N ALA A 251 0.93 0.80 -24.92
CA ALA A 251 1.11 -0.07 -26.10
C ALA A 251 1.51 0.69 -27.37
N SER A 252 1.62 2.02 -27.32
CA SER A 252 2.01 2.82 -28.48
C SER A 252 3.49 2.63 -28.84
N SER A 253 3.86 2.84 -30.10
CA SER A 253 5.25 2.76 -30.56
C SER A 253 6.18 3.77 -29.87
N ARG A 254 5.65 4.91 -29.41
CA ARG A 254 6.37 5.91 -28.63
C ARG A 254 6.96 5.34 -27.33
N MET A 255 6.32 4.34 -26.74
CA MET A 255 6.75 3.75 -25.47
C MET A 255 8.10 3.04 -25.57
N ALA A 256 8.38 2.38 -26.69
CA ALA A 256 9.71 1.81 -26.94
C ALA A 256 10.80 2.89 -27.04
N GLY A 257 10.46 4.11 -27.48
CA GLY A 257 11.37 5.26 -27.53
C GLY A 257 11.77 5.78 -26.14
N GLU A 258 10.93 5.62 -25.13
CA GLU A 258 11.30 5.99 -23.75
C GLU A 258 12.51 5.20 -23.24
N PHE A 259 12.58 3.90 -23.58
CA PHE A 259 13.74 3.08 -23.24
C PHE A 259 15.03 3.62 -23.87
N ASN A 260 14.98 4.01 -25.16
CA ASN A 260 16.13 4.58 -25.84
C ASN A 260 16.57 5.88 -25.14
N SER A 261 15.62 6.74 -24.76
CA SER A 261 15.93 7.97 -24.02
C SER A 261 16.63 7.68 -22.68
N VAL A 262 16.18 6.66 -21.93
CA VAL A 262 16.82 6.22 -20.68
C VAL A 262 18.24 5.73 -20.93
N LYS A 263 18.43 4.93 -21.98
CA LYS A 263 19.72 4.39 -22.37
C LYS A 263 20.69 5.49 -22.82
N ASP A 264 20.27 6.33 -23.76
CA ASP A 264 21.09 7.41 -24.32
C ASP A 264 21.47 8.46 -23.27
N SER A 265 20.63 8.61 -22.24
CA SER A 265 20.94 9.48 -21.08
C SER A 265 21.80 8.78 -20.02
N GLY A 266 22.30 7.56 -20.24
CA GLY A 266 23.14 6.82 -19.31
C GLY A 266 22.43 6.38 -18.02
N LEU A 267 21.10 6.36 -18.00
CA LEU A 267 20.31 5.94 -16.82
C LEU A 267 20.08 4.43 -16.76
N LEU A 268 20.31 3.72 -17.88
CA LEU A 268 20.21 2.27 -17.91
C LEU A 268 21.35 1.64 -17.11
N GLY A 269 21.02 0.88 -16.08
CA GLY A 269 21.99 0.24 -15.18
C GLY A 269 21.32 -0.51 -14.05
N PRO A 270 22.09 -1.08 -13.12
CA PRO A 270 21.58 -1.86 -12.01
C PRO A 270 20.76 -1.03 -11.00
N GLU A 271 20.85 0.28 -11.04
CA GLU A 271 20.07 1.20 -10.20
C GLU A 271 18.63 1.38 -10.71
N LEU A 272 18.37 1.03 -11.99
CA LEU A 272 17.07 1.25 -12.62
C LEU A 272 16.05 0.18 -12.18
N ILE A 273 14.95 0.64 -11.63
CA ILE A 273 13.74 -0.14 -11.35
C ILE A 273 12.63 0.42 -12.25
N ALA A 274 12.35 -0.26 -13.34
CA ALA A 274 11.35 0.14 -14.32
C ALA A 274 9.97 -0.36 -13.94
N ILE A 275 8.99 0.53 -13.88
CA ILE A 275 7.60 0.19 -13.59
C ILE A 275 6.85 0.04 -14.92
N HIS A 276 5.89 -0.89 -14.97
CA HIS A 276 5.01 -1.27 -16.08
C HIS A 276 5.71 -2.02 -17.23
N GLY A 277 6.56 -1.38 -18.01
CA GLY A 277 7.26 -2.01 -19.13
C GLY A 277 6.38 -2.57 -20.26
N VAL A 278 5.12 -2.08 -20.38
CA VAL A 278 4.11 -2.62 -21.33
C VAL A 278 4.57 -2.53 -22.78
N GLY A 279 5.23 -1.43 -23.14
CA GLY A 279 5.72 -1.15 -24.49
C GLY A 279 7.14 -1.63 -24.77
N LEU A 280 7.83 -2.25 -23.78
CA LEU A 280 9.18 -2.76 -23.99
C LEU A 280 9.20 -3.95 -24.95
N THR A 281 10.17 -3.92 -25.85
CA THR A 281 10.44 -5.03 -26.77
C THR A 281 11.32 -6.09 -26.11
N GLU A 282 11.33 -7.32 -26.64
CA GLU A 282 12.18 -8.39 -26.11
C GLU A 282 13.68 -8.03 -26.12
N PRO A 283 14.26 -7.43 -27.18
CA PRO A 283 15.64 -6.96 -27.13
C PRO A 283 15.93 -5.97 -26.00
N GLN A 284 15.00 -5.04 -25.70
CA GLN A 284 15.13 -4.08 -24.62
C GLN A 284 15.09 -4.75 -23.23
N LEU A 285 14.22 -5.75 -23.06
CA LEU A 285 14.17 -6.56 -21.83
C LEU A 285 15.47 -7.37 -21.63
N ILE A 286 16.05 -7.90 -22.71
CA ILE A 286 17.35 -8.59 -22.66
C ILE A 286 18.46 -7.58 -22.27
N GLU A 287 18.44 -6.38 -22.81
CA GLU A 287 19.41 -5.35 -22.48
C GLU A 287 19.29 -4.91 -21.00
N MET A 288 18.07 -4.72 -20.51
CA MET A 288 17.82 -4.45 -19.09
C MET A 288 18.39 -5.56 -18.19
N ALA A 289 18.16 -6.81 -18.54
CA ALA A 289 18.67 -7.95 -17.77
C ALA A 289 20.20 -7.99 -17.72
N LYS A 290 20.86 -7.74 -18.86
CA LYS A 290 22.34 -7.70 -18.96
C LYS A 290 22.99 -6.68 -18.04
N VAL A 291 22.32 -5.54 -17.80
CA VAL A 291 22.84 -4.49 -16.93
C VAL A 291 22.33 -4.59 -15.49
N GLY A 292 21.53 -5.60 -15.16
CA GLY A 292 20.99 -5.80 -13.81
C GLY A 292 19.86 -4.85 -13.43
N ALA A 293 19.20 -4.19 -14.39
CA ALA A 293 17.98 -3.43 -14.16
C ALA A 293 16.84 -4.36 -13.68
N LYS A 294 15.77 -3.81 -13.13
CA LYS A 294 14.65 -4.57 -12.58
C LYS A 294 13.33 -4.10 -13.19
N LEU A 295 12.33 -4.98 -13.15
CA LEU A 295 10.98 -4.70 -13.64
C LEU A 295 9.95 -4.85 -12.51
N VAL A 296 9.05 -3.87 -12.38
CA VAL A 296 7.85 -3.97 -11.53
C VAL A 296 6.65 -4.16 -12.45
N TRP A 297 5.99 -5.29 -12.30
CA TRP A 297 4.86 -5.71 -13.11
C TRP A 297 3.54 -5.41 -12.41
N SER A 298 2.63 -4.68 -13.08
CA SER A 298 1.30 -4.32 -12.56
C SER A 298 0.22 -4.79 -13.55
N PRO A 299 -0.06 -6.11 -13.62
CA PRO A 299 -0.89 -6.68 -14.68
C PRO A 299 -2.30 -6.14 -14.72
N LEU A 300 -2.99 -5.96 -13.59
CA LEU A 300 -4.38 -5.49 -13.60
C LEU A 300 -4.50 -4.09 -14.19
N SER A 301 -3.70 -3.15 -13.69
CA SER A 301 -3.69 -1.77 -14.18
C SER A 301 -3.34 -1.70 -15.66
N ASN A 302 -2.33 -2.47 -16.07
CA ASN A 302 -1.92 -2.53 -17.47
C ASN A 302 -3.05 -3.04 -18.38
N PHE A 303 -3.75 -4.11 -18.00
CA PHE A 303 -4.89 -4.60 -18.77
C PHE A 303 -6.05 -3.61 -18.78
N MET A 304 -6.41 -3.06 -17.62
CA MET A 304 -7.52 -2.11 -17.53
C MET A 304 -7.32 -0.89 -18.43
N LEU A 305 -6.11 -0.36 -18.50
CA LEU A 305 -5.80 0.85 -19.25
C LEU A 305 -5.47 0.55 -20.73
N TYR A 306 -4.65 -0.47 -20.99
CA TYR A 306 -4.03 -0.70 -22.30
C TYR A 306 -4.47 -1.99 -23.00
N GLY A 307 -5.27 -2.84 -22.34
CA GLY A 307 -5.65 -4.15 -22.87
C GLY A 307 -4.45 -5.07 -23.12
N LYS A 308 -3.29 -4.75 -22.55
CA LYS A 308 -2.01 -5.44 -22.74
C LYS A 308 -1.18 -5.28 -21.46
N THR A 309 -0.27 -6.21 -21.18
CA THR A 309 0.69 -6.12 -20.09
C THR A 309 2.12 -6.31 -20.58
N ALA A 310 3.11 -6.14 -19.70
CA ALA A 310 4.52 -6.37 -20.01
C ALA A 310 4.76 -7.80 -20.51
N ASN A 311 5.73 -7.97 -21.39
CA ASN A 311 6.17 -9.28 -21.86
C ASN A 311 7.05 -9.98 -20.82
N VAL A 312 6.42 -10.40 -19.71
CA VAL A 312 7.11 -11.06 -18.60
C VAL A 312 7.70 -12.42 -18.98
N ALA A 313 7.19 -13.05 -20.05
CA ALA A 313 7.78 -14.28 -20.57
C ALA A 313 9.19 -14.02 -21.16
N ALA A 314 9.33 -12.97 -21.97
CA ALA A 314 10.63 -12.56 -22.47
C ALA A 314 11.54 -12.06 -21.34
N ALA A 315 11.00 -11.30 -20.38
CA ALA A 315 11.73 -10.83 -19.20
C ALA A 315 12.29 -12.01 -18.39
N LYS A 316 11.48 -13.05 -18.12
CA LYS A 316 11.94 -14.27 -17.42
C LYS A 316 13.03 -15.01 -18.22
N ARG A 317 12.83 -15.21 -19.53
CA ARG A 317 13.86 -15.85 -20.38
C ARG A 317 15.19 -15.09 -20.37
N ALA A 318 15.13 -13.77 -20.31
CA ALA A 318 16.31 -12.92 -20.22
C ALA A 318 16.99 -12.92 -18.84
N GLY A 319 16.36 -13.51 -17.81
CA GLY A 319 16.85 -13.47 -16.44
C GLY A 319 16.60 -12.14 -15.71
N LEU A 320 15.69 -11.30 -16.23
CA LEU A 320 15.34 -10.03 -15.61
C LEU A 320 14.60 -10.27 -14.28
N SER A 321 15.01 -9.59 -13.22
CA SER A 321 14.31 -9.63 -11.93
C SER A 321 12.96 -8.94 -12.04
N ILE A 322 11.90 -9.65 -11.65
CA ILE A 322 10.51 -9.18 -11.73
C ILE A 322 9.90 -9.14 -10.33
N SER A 323 9.38 -7.99 -9.94
CA SER A 323 8.52 -7.79 -8.78
C SER A 323 7.08 -7.53 -9.24
N LEU A 324 6.10 -7.82 -8.37
CA LEU A 324 4.68 -7.60 -8.63
C LEU A 324 4.16 -6.47 -7.76
N ALA A 325 3.35 -5.58 -8.31
CA ALA A 325 2.74 -4.48 -7.56
C ALA A 325 1.37 -4.06 -8.14
N PRO A 326 0.42 -3.60 -7.32
CA PRO A 326 -0.95 -3.29 -7.74
C PRO A 326 -1.08 -1.96 -8.49
N ASP A 327 -0.07 -1.08 -8.48
CA ASP A 327 -0.11 0.29 -8.96
C ASP A 327 -1.00 1.17 -8.05
N TRP A 328 -2.13 1.64 -8.52
CA TRP A 328 -3.02 2.56 -7.82
C TRP A 328 -4.48 2.07 -7.85
N ALA A 329 -5.26 2.45 -6.80
CA ALA A 329 -6.63 1.97 -6.64
C ALA A 329 -7.59 2.27 -7.81
N PRO A 330 -7.48 3.39 -8.58
CA PRO A 330 -8.38 3.66 -9.69
C PRO A 330 -8.30 2.69 -10.87
N SER A 331 -7.21 1.96 -11.09
CA SER A 331 -7.11 0.96 -12.15
C SER A 331 -6.42 -0.34 -11.75
N GLY A 332 -6.05 -0.49 -10.49
CA GLY A 332 -5.32 -1.67 -9.98
C GLY A 332 -6.06 -2.45 -8.92
N SER A 333 -5.41 -3.48 -8.41
CA SER A 333 -5.87 -4.22 -7.24
C SER A 333 -5.80 -3.35 -5.98
N LYS A 334 -6.57 -3.70 -4.94
CA LYS A 334 -6.54 -2.95 -3.67
C LYS A 334 -5.25 -3.18 -2.87
N SER A 335 -4.54 -4.26 -3.14
CA SER A 335 -3.32 -4.68 -2.44
C SER A 335 -2.47 -5.61 -3.30
N VAL A 336 -1.23 -5.84 -2.89
CA VAL A 336 -0.33 -6.84 -3.49
C VAL A 336 -0.94 -8.24 -3.42
N LEU A 337 -1.67 -8.56 -2.34
CA LEU A 337 -2.38 -9.83 -2.20
C LEU A 337 -3.45 -10.02 -3.29
N GLY A 338 -4.17 -8.95 -3.66
CA GLY A 338 -5.11 -8.96 -4.78
C GLY A 338 -4.39 -9.13 -6.12
N GLU A 339 -3.28 -8.42 -6.32
CA GLU A 339 -2.50 -8.48 -7.57
C GLU A 339 -1.87 -9.86 -7.79
N LEU A 340 -1.50 -10.56 -6.72
CA LEU A 340 -0.98 -11.94 -6.78
C LEU A 340 -1.98 -12.91 -7.45
N LYS A 341 -3.29 -12.71 -7.24
CA LYS A 341 -4.34 -13.49 -7.89
C LYS A 341 -4.48 -13.16 -9.37
N VAL A 342 -4.29 -11.89 -9.72
CA VAL A 342 -4.27 -11.46 -11.12
C VAL A 342 -3.09 -12.10 -11.84
N ALA A 343 -1.89 -12.06 -11.23
CA ALA A 343 -0.69 -12.69 -11.77
C ALA A 343 -0.86 -14.21 -11.92
N ASP A 344 -1.50 -14.88 -10.95
CA ASP A 344 -1.81 -16.32 -11.04
C ASP A 344 -2.73 -16.65 -12.22
N LEU A 345 -3.78 -15.86 -12.44
CA LEU A 345 -4.67 -16.05 -13.60
C LEU A 345 -3.94 -15.80 -14.92
N VAL A 346 -3.12 -14.76 -15.00
CA VAL A 346 -2.28 -14.50 -16.19
C VAL A 346 -1.32 -15.66 -16.43
N ASN A 347 -0.66 -16.13 -15.36
CA ASN A 347 0.27 -17.25 -15.42
C ASN A 347 -0.38 -18.53 -15.97
N LYS A 348 -1.56 -18.87 -15.45
CA LYS A 348 -2.30 -20.07 -15.86
C LYS A 348 -2.84 -20.00 -17.29
N HIS A 349 -3.40 -18.86 -17.67
CA HIS A 349 -4.20 -18.76 -18.89
C HIS A 349 -3.49 -18.10 -20.09
N ALA A 350 -2.47 -17.30 -19.84
CA ALA A 350 -1.74 -16.60 -20.89
C ALA A 350 -0.26 -16.99 -20.99
N LEU A 351 0.32 -17.51 -19.91
CA LEU A 351 1.75 -17.86 -19.84
C LEU A 351 1.98 -19.37 -19.72
N ASN A 352 0.94 -20.21 -19.79
CA ASN A 352 1.02 -21.67 -19.70
C ASN A 352 1.79 -22.18 -18.46
N GLY A 353 1.58 -21.54 -17.30
CA GLY A 353 2.25 -21.94 -16.07
C GLY A 353 3.75 -21.63 -16.04
N LEU A 354 4.18 -20.57 -16.70
CA LEU A 354 5.57 -20.15 -16.82
C LEU A 354 6.25 -19.98 -15.45
N PHE A 355 5.54 -19.43 -14.46
CA PHE A 355 6.02 -19.23 -13.10
C PHE A 355 5.47 -20.30 -12.18
N SER A 356 6.31 -20.87 -11.34
CA SER A 356 5.87 -21.68 -10.21
C SER A 356 5.17 -20.82 -9.16
N ASP A 357 4.38 -21.45 -8.29
CA ASP A 357 3.72 -20.75 -7.17
C ASP A 357 4.74 -20.04 -6.26
N ARG A 358 5.89 -20.67 -6.03
CA ARG A 358 7.00 -20.08 -5.30
C ARG A 358 7.48 -18.79 -5.96
N GLU A 359 7.75 -18.80 -7.27
CA GLU A 359 8.22 -17.62 -7.99
C GLU A 359 7.21 -16.49 -7.93
N LEU A 360 5.90 -16.79 -8.01
CA LEU A 360 4.85 -15.76 -7.84
C LEU A 360 4.90 -15.13 -6.44
N VAL A 361 5.10 -15.94 -5.39
CA VAL A 361 5.23 -15.43 -4.01
C VAL A 361 6.55 -14.66 -3.83
N GLU A 362 7.63 -15.10 -4.45
CA GLU A 362 8.90 -14.36 -4.46
C GLU A 362 8.75 -12.96 -5.06
N MET A 363 7.87 -12.75 -6.07
CA MET A 363 7.62 -11.44 -6.68
C MET A 363 7.00 -10.42 -5.71
N VAL A 364 6.46 -10.85 -4.59
CA VAL A 364 5.86 -9.98 -3.57
C VAL A 364 6.59 -10.01 -2.23
N THR A 365 7.67 -10.76 -2.11
CA THR A 365 8.47 -10.91 -0.89
C THR A 365 9.95 -10.64 -1.15
N ARG A 366 10.67 -11.64 -1.62
CA ARG A 366 12.11 -11.63 -1.79
C ARG A 366 12.57 -10.76 -2.95
N LYS A 367 11.96 -10.87 -4.14
CA LYS A 367 12.37 -10.12 -5.33
C LYS A 367 12.29 -8.61 -5.16
N PRO A 368 11.21 -8.04 -4.60
CA PRO A 368 11.19 -6.61 -4.31
C PRO A 368 12.21 -6.20 -3.24
N ALA A 369 12.50 -7.03 -2.22
CA ALA A 369 13.54 -6.73 -1.26
C ALA A 369 14.94 -6.69 -1.91
N GLU A 370 15.24 -7.66 -2.78
CA GLU A 370 16.48 -7.70 -3.56
C GLU A 370 16.59 -6.48 -4.50
N ALA A 371 15.49 -6.10 -5.16
CA ALA A 371 15.45 -4.95 -6.05
C ALA A 371 15.81 -3.63 -5.34
N MET A 372 15.48 -3.54 -4.04
CA MET A 372 15.78 -2.38 -3.18
C MET A 372 17.13 -2.47 -2.46
N ASP A 373 17.97 -3.46 -2.76
CA ASP A 373 19.19 -3.79 -2.01
C ASP A 373 18.95 -4.15 -0.52
N TRP A 374 17.72 -4.54 -0.20
CA TRP A 374 17.32 -4.96 1.16
C TRP A 374 17.22 -6.47 1.33
N GLY A 375 17.64 -7.25 0.34
CA GLY A 375 17.52 -8.72 0.35
C GLY A 375 18.21 -9.42 1.52
N LYS A 376 19.15 -8.75 2.22
CA LYS A 376 19.76 -9.23 3.46
C LYS A 376 19.09 -8.69 4.74
N ARG A 377 17.92 -8.06 4.61
CA ARG A 377 17.21 -7.44 5.73
C ARG A 377 15.71 -7.74 5.73
N LEU A 378 15.12 -7.93 4.55
CA LEU A 378 13.70 -8.15 4.31
C LEU A 378 13.45 -9.22 3.24
N GLY A 379 12.20 -9.63 3.10
CA GLY A 379 11.74 -10.56 2.06
C GLY A 379 11.98 -12.03 2.40
N GLN A 380 12.60 -12.31 3.55
CA GLN A 380 12.83 -13.64 4.10
C GLN A 380 12.63 -13.64 5.61
N ILE A 381 12.29 -14.80 6.19
CA ILE A 381 12.32 -15.00 7.63
C ILE A 381 13.67 -15.62 7.97
N SER A 382 14.56 -14.83 8.56
CA SER A 382 15.90 -15.23 8.99
C SER A 382 16.30 -14.41 10.21
N GLU A 383 17.10 -15.00 11.08
CA GLU A 383 17.62 -14.31 12.27
C GLU A 383 18.43 -13.06 11.86
N GLY A 384 18.25 -11.98 12.61
CA GLY A 384 18.83 -10.67 12.33
C GLY A 384 18.10 -9.83 11.29
N TYR A 385 17.16 -10.40 10.51
CA TYR A 385 16.31 -9.66 9.57
C TYR A 385 15.30 -8.80 10.32
N LEU A 386 14.76 -7.80 9.63
CA LEU A 386 13.70 -6.96 10.18
C LEU A 386 12.43 -7.80 10.40
N ALA A 387 11.75 -7.54 11.50
CA ALA A 387 10.58 -8.28 11.92
C ALA A 387 9.31 -7.79 11.22
N ASP A 388 9.31 -7.90 9.89
CA ASP A 388 8.18 -7.64 9.03
C ASP A 388 7.61 -8.99 8.57
N VAL A 389 6.47 -9.39 9.13
CA VAL A 389 5.86 -10.71 8.84
C VAL A 389 4.34 -10.59 8.67
N VAL A 390 3.79 -11.52 7.90
CA VAL A 390 2.34 -11.71 7.76
C VAL A 390 1.96 -13.12 8.11
N VAL A 391 0.93 -13.27 8.94
CA VAL A 391 0.35 -14.55 9.31
C VAL A 391 -0.97 -14.72 8.57
N VAL A 392 -1.12 -15.85 7.88
CA VAL A 392 -2.28 -16.17 7.05
C VAL A 392 -2.84 -17.52 7.48
N ASP A 393 -4.16 -17.71 7.40
CA ASP A 393 -4.80 -19.00 7.65
C ASP A 393 -4.10 -20.11 6.84
N ASP A 394 -3.79 -21.23 7.49
CA ASP A 394 -3.19 -22.40 6.85
C ASP A 394 -4.28 -23.28 6.23
N ARG A 395 -4.66 -22.99 5.00
CA ARG A 395 -5.80 -23.59 4.28
C ARG A 395 -5.39 -24.53 3.14
N ASN A 396 -4.12 -24.51 2.77
CA ASN A 396 -3.60 -25.32 1.67
C ASN A 396 -2.29 -26.01 2.08
N ALA A 397 -2.12 -27.27 1.68
CA ALA A 397 -0.92 -28.03 1.97
C ALA A 397 0.33 -27.41 1.30
N ASP A 398 0.19 -26.91 0.07
CA ASP A 398 1.23 -26.12 -0.59
C ASP A 398 1.21 -24.69 -0.04
N VAL A 399 2.30 -24.30 0.62
CA VAL A 399 2.42 -23.02 1.30
C VAL A 399 2.40 -21.82 0.34
N TYR A 400 2.91 -21.97 -0.87
CA TYR A 400 2.91 -20.89 -1.85
C TYR A 400 1.51 -20.69 -2.43
N ARG A 401 0.83 -21.80 -2.78
CA ARG A 401 -0.58 -21.78 -3.19
C ARG A 401 -1.48 -21.25 -2.08
N ASN A 402 -1.14 -21.52 -0.82
CA ASN A 402 -1.85 -20.98 0.33
C ASN A 402 -1.88 -19.44 0.31
N LEU A 403 -0.73 -18.79 0.13
CA LEU A 403 -0.67 -17.33 0.06
C LEU A 403 -1.35 -16.79 -1.20
N ILE A 404 -1.14 -17.41 -2.37
CA ILE A 404 -1.76 -16.99 -3.63
C ILE A 404 -3.29 -17.02 -3.55
N SER A 405 -3.86 -18.03 -2.88
CA SER A 405 -5.31 -18.18 -2.75
C SER A 405 -5.91 -17.43 -1.55
N ALA A 406 -5.08 -16.95 -0.62
CA ALA A 406 -5.55 -16.20 0.54
C ALA A 406 -6.18 -14.86 0.12
N ILE A 407 -7.20 -14.45 0.85
CA ILE A 407 -7.85 -13.14 0.71
C ILE A 407 -7.67 -12.34 2.01
N GLU A 408 -8.06 -11.10 2.03
CA GLU A 408 -7.83 -10.19 3.17
C GLU A 408 -8.46 -10.72 4.47
N GLU A 409 -9.57 -11.45 4.37
CA GLU A 409 -10.20 -12.14 5.51
C GLU A 409 -9.29 -13.17 6.17
N ASN A 410 -8.43 -13.84 5.37
CA ASN A 410 -7.53 -14.90 5.86
C ASN A 410 -6.27 -14.38 6.58
N ILE A 411 -6.01 -13.09 6.56
CA ILE A 411 -4.88 -12.50 7.28
C ILE A 411 -5.18 -12.53 8.77
N GLN A 412 -4.38 -13.25 9.54
CA GLN A 412 -4.51 -13.35 10.99
C GLN A 412 -3.78 -12.22 11.71
N MET A 413 -2.58 -11.85 11.22
CA MET A 413 -1.78 -10.78 11.82
C MET A 413 -0.78 -10.21 10.82
N VAL A 414 -0.55 -8.91 10.91
CA VAL A 414 0.51 -8.19 10.20
C VAL A 414 1.38 -7.50 11.24
N VAL A 415 2.66 -7.83 11.21
CA VAL A 415 3.68 -7.27 12.10
C VAL A 415 4.66 -6.48 11.25
N VAL A 416 4.90 -5.24 11.64
CA VAL A 416 5.86 -4.34 10.99
C VAL A 416 6.88 -3.87 12.03
N ARG A 417 8.13 -4.06 11.79
CA ARG A 417 9.21 -3.71 12.74
C ARG A 417 9.03 -4.38 14.12
N GLY A 418 8.51 -5.61 14.13
CA GLY A 418 8.22 -6.34 15.36
C GLY A 418 6.95 -5.88 16.09
N GLU A 419 6.24 -4.88 15.55
CA GLU A 419 5.01 -4.34 16.11
C GLU A 419 3.78 -4.93 15.41
N PRO A 420 2.87 -5.61 16.13
CA PRO A 420 1.62 -6.11 15.56
C PRO A 420 0.66 -4.94 15.34
N LEU A 421 0.39 -4.62 14.07
CA LEU A 421 -0.36 -3.42 13.69
C LEU A 421 -1.77 -3.72 13.17
N TYR A 422 -2.01 -4.91 12.62
CA TYR A 422 -3.30 -5.30 12.07
C TYR A 422 -3.51 -6.80 12.22
N GLY A 423 -4.72 -7.23 12.46
CA GLY A 423 -5.03 -8.66 12.52
C GLY A 423 -6.43 -8.98 13.03
N ASP A 424 -6.62 -10.25 13.36
CA ASP A 424 -7.84 -10.73 14.00
C ASP A 424 -8.05 -10.03 15.33
N GLY A 425 -9.27 -9.53 15.57
CA GLY A 425 -9.60 -8.79 16.77
C GLY A 425 -9.17 -9.50 18.08
N PRO A 426 -9.49 -10.78 18.27
CA PRO A 426 -9.04 -11.53 19.45
C PRO A 426 -7.52 -11.62 19.59
N LEU A 427 -6.77 -11.82 18.50
CA LEU A 427 -5.31 -11.88 18.54
C LEU A 427 -4.71 -10.50 18.86
N MET A 428 -5.22 -9.44 18.22
CA MET A 428 -4.80 -8.08 18.51
C MET A 428 -5.12 -7.68 19.95
N GLN A 429 -6.29 -8.09 20.47
CA GLN A 429 -6.66 -7.87 21.87
C GLN A 429 -5.72 -8.62 22.82
N ALA A 430 -5.33 -9.84 22.51
CA ALA A 430 -4.39 -10.61 23.32
C ALA A 430 -3.00 -9.97 23.39
N VAL A 431 -2.54 -9.36 22.30
CA VAL A 431 -1.21 -8.72 22.24
C VAL A 431 -1.24 -7.28 22.76
N ARG A 432 -2.21 -6.47 22.36
CA ARG A 432 -2.25 -5.01 22.58
C ARG A 432 -3.40 -4.51 23.45
N GLY A 433 -4.28 -5.40 23.90
CA GLY A 433 -5.51 -4.97 24.60
C GLY A 433 -5.29 -4.10 25.83
N THR A 434 -4.16 -4.25 26.50
CA THR A 434 -3.78 -3.42 27.66
C THR A 434 -3.32 -2.00 27.28
N LEU A 435 -2.98 -1.78 26.01
CA LEU A 435 -2.55 -0.47 25.50
C LEU A 435 -3.75 0.42 25.13
N ASN A 436 -4.95 -0.15 25.01
CA ASN A 436 -6.18 0.54 24.57
C ASN A 436 -5.99 1.33 23.27
N ASP A 437 -5.14 0.85 22.37
CA ASP A 437 -4.72 1.53 21.14
C ASP A 437 -5.17 0.82 19.86
N ILE A 438 -6.12 -0.12 19.96
CA ILE A 438 -6.65 -0.87 18.83
C ILE A 438 -8.08 -0.46 18.50
N GLU A 439 -8.39 -0.40 17.21
CA GLU A 439 -9.73 -0.11 16.70
C GLU A 439 -10.22 -1.23 15.79
N THR A 440 -11.50 -1.60 15.92
CA THR A 440 -12.14 -2.52 14.96
C THR A 440 -12.31 -1.83 13.62
N THR A 441 -11.74 -2.41 12.57
CA THR A 441 -11.76 -1.83 11.22
C THR A 441 -12.76 -2.50 10.29
N SER A 442 -12.93 -3.81 10.43
CA SER A 442 -13.72 -4.66 9.53
C SER A 442 -14.38 -5.80 10.28
N THR A 443 -15.53 -6.25 9.79
CA THR A 443 -16.22 -7.43 10.30
C THR A 443 -16.66 -8.30 9.13
N PHE A 444 -16.09 -9.48 9.01
CA PHE A 444 -16.42 -10.45 7.97
C PHE A 444 -17.43 -11.48 8.49
N LYS A 445 -18.41 -11.82 7.66
CA LYS A 445 -19.35 -12.90 7.94
C LYS A 445 -18.74 -14.21 7.45
N ILE A 446 -18.44 -15.12 8.39
CA ILE A 446 -17.97 -16.47 8.06
C ILE A 446 -19.19 -17.41 7.90
N ARG A 447 -19.02 -18.50 7.14
CA ARG A 447 -20.01 -19.58 7.07
C ARG A 447 -20.43 -20.00 8.49
N ASN A 448 -21.74 -20.25 8.71
CA ASN A 448 -22.34 -20.63 9.99
C ASN A 448 -22.60 -19.50 11.00
N LYS A 449 -22.84 -18.26 10.54
CA LYS A 449 -23.22 -17.10 11.37
C LYS A 449 -22.15 -16.59 12.33
N SER A 450 -20.92 -17.11 12.29
CA SER A 450 -19.82 -16.54 13.04
C SER A 450 -19.31 -15.26 12.35
N GLN A 451 -18.79 -14.34 13.15
CA GLN A 451 -18.16 -13.11 12.66
C GLN A 451 -16.68 -13.15 12.97
N ARG A 452 -15.87 -12.72 12.01
CA ARG A 452 -14.45 -12.50 12.18
C ARG A 452 -14.20 -11.00 12.16
N THR A 453 -13.78 -10.44 13.27
CA THR A 453 -13.45 -9.03 13.37
C THR A 453 -11.97 -8.80 13.09
N LYS A 454 -11.65 -7.70 12.45
CA LYS A 454 -10.28 -7.22 12.30
C LYS A 454 -10.09 -5.97 13.12
N ALA A 455 -8.94 -5.85 13.75
CA ALA A 455 -8.55 -4.68 14.50
C ALA A 455 -7.20 -4.15 14.00
N MET A 456 -7.00 -2.86 14.17
CA MET A 456 -5.80 -2.14 13.78
C MET A 456 -5.32 -1.28 14.95
N ALA A 457 -4.01 -1.19 15.14
CA ALA A 457 -3.38 -0.19 15.97
C ALA A 457 -3.03 1.01 15.08
N PRO A 458 -3.83 2.10 15.11
CA PRO A 458 -3.62 3.23 14.23
C PRO A 458 -2.49 4.14 14.68
N ASN A 459 -2.01 3.96 15.90
CA ASN A 459 -0.99 4.79 16.52
C ASN A 459 0.41 4.23 16.29
N CYS A 460 1.29 5.11 15.85
CA CYS A 460 2.70 4.78 15.72
C CYS A 460 3.36 4.99 17.09
N ALA A 461 3.79 3.93 17.74
CA ALA A 461 4.44 4.00 19.05
C ALA A 461 5.69 4.89 19.06
N SER A 462 6.31 5.11 17.89
CA SER A 462 7.57 5.81 17.74
C SER A 462 7.47 7.33 17.56
N THR A 463 6.28 7.90 17.32
CA THR A 463 6.20 9.27 16.79
C THR A 463 5.66 10.32 17.74
N GLY A 464 4.97 9.94 18.82
CA GLY A 464 4.33 10.89 19.73
C GLY A 464 3.31 11.83 19.07
N LEU A 465 2.98 11.59 17.80
CA LEU A 465 1.98 12.36 17.09
C LEU A 465 0.58 11.97 17.58
N ASN A 466 -0.27 12.98 17.80
CA ASN A 466 -1.71 12.77 17.97
C ASN A 466 -2.26 12.17 16.67
N VAL A 467 -2.30 10.84 16.59
CA VAL A 467 -2.80 10.15 15.41
C VAL A 467 -4.31 10.10 15.50
N LEU A 468 -4.95 10.50 14.40
CA LEU A 468 -6.39 10.35 14.24
C LEU A 468 -6.77 8.88 14.32
N SER A 469 -7.90 8.60 14.95
CA SER A 469 -8.50 7.26 14.89
C SER A 469 -8.83 6.86 13.46
N VAL A 470 -8.92 5.56 13.20
CA VAL A 470 -9.36 5.04 11.88
C VAL A 470 -10.75 5.59 11.54
N ALA A 471 -11.63 5.70 12.54
CA ALA A 471 -12.97 6.24 12.37
C ALA A 471 -12.95 7.72 11.97
N GLU A 472 -12.09 8.54 12.60
CA GLU A 472 -11.94 9.95 12.24
C GLU A 472 -11.37 10.13 10.84
N VAL A 473 -10.33 9.38 10.47
CA VAL A 473 -9.76 9.40 9.12
C VAL A 473 -10.85 9.08 8.09
N LYS A 474 -11.62 7.99 8.30
CA LYS A 474 -12.73 7.62 7.42
C LYS A 474 -13.79 8.73 7.33
N THR A 475 -14.17 9.32 8.45
CA THR A 475 -15.20 10.38 8.50
C THR A 475 -14.75 11.62 7.72
N ARG A 476 -13.55 12.12 7.96
CA ARG A 476 -13.01 13.30 7.25
C ARG A 476 -12.90 13.06 5.75
N LEU A 477 -12.43 11.89 5.34
CA LEU A 477 -12.34 11.52 3.91
C LEU A 477 -13.73 11.40 3.27
N GLN A 478 -14.71 10.81 3.95
CA GLN A 478 -16.08 10.69 3.46
C GLN A 478 -16.75 12.05 3.31
N GLU A 479 -16.53 12.97 4.25
CA GLU A 479 -17.03 14.34 4.15
C GLU A 479 -16.41 15.08 2.96
N GLY A 480 -15.09 15.01 2.80
CA GLY A 480 -14.38 15.64 1.67
C GLY A 480 -14.84 15.09 0.32
N LEU A 481 -14.99 13.77 0.18
CA LEU A 481 -15.40 13.10 -1.06
C LEU A 481 -16.85 13.38 -1.50
N ARG A 482 -17.66 13.99 -0.63
CA ARG A 482 -19.01 14.46 -1.03
C ARG A 482 -18.97 15.72 -1.89
N PHE A 483 -17.92 16.52 -1.75
CA PHE A 483 -17.75 17.80 -2.43
C PHE A 483 -18.98 18.73 -2.28
N GLU A 484 -19.65 18.64 -1.13
CA GLU A 484 -20.83 19.46 -0.84
C GLU A 484 -20.46 20.95 -0.83
N PRO A 485 -21.21 21.81 -1.54
CA PRO A 485 -20.90 23.24 -1.59
C PRO A 485 -20.81 23.90 -0.20
N SER A 486 -21.60 23.44 0.77
CA SER A 486 -21.53 23.91 2.15
C SER A 486 -20.22 23.56 2.85
N TYR A 487 -19.67 22.37 2.57
CA TYR A 487 -18.35 21.95 3.07
C TYR A 487 -17.24 22.78 2.41
N VAL A 488 -17.31 22.97 1.10
CA VAL A 488 -16.37 23.82 0.34
C VAL A 488 -16.37 25.26 0.86
N ALA A 489 -17.55 25.85 1.06
CA ALA A 489 -17.68 27.22 1.61
C ALA A 489 -17.06 27.36 3.00
N LYS A 490 -17.14 26.31 3.82
CA LYS A 490 -16.54 26.28 5.16
C LYS A 490 -15.01 26.12 5.14
N LYS A 491 -14.47 25.42 4.13
CA LYS A 491 -13.05 25.02 4.07
C LYS A 491 -12.17 25.97 3.26
N VAL A 492 -12.72 26.65 2.27
CA VAL A 492 -11.97 27.50 1.34
C VAL A 492 -12.08 28.96 1.78
N SER A 493 -10.95 29.65 1.93
CA SER A 493 -10.94 31.06 2.32
C SER A 493 -11.54 31.95 1.22
N ALA A 494 -12.07 33.13 1.62
CA ALA A 494 -12.63 34.12 0.68
C ALA A 494 -11.58 34.56 -0.35
N GLU A 495 -10.31 34.69 0.06
CA GLU A 495 -9.22 35.06 -0.84
C GLU A 495 -8.95 33.97 -1.89
N GLN A 496 -8.86 32.69 -1.48
CA GLN A 496 -8.67 31.58 -2.43
C GLN A 496 -9.88 31.42 -3.33
N MET A 497 -11.10 31.49 -2.78
CA MET A 497 -12.33 31.42 -3.54
C MET A 497 -12.39 32.51 -4.60
N SER A 498 -12.04 33.76 -4.23
CA SER A 498 -11.98 34.88 -5.15
C SER A 498 -10.95 34.68 -6.25
N ARG A 499 -9.75 34.17 -5.93
CA ARG A 499 -8.74 33.82 -6.97
C ARG A 499 -9.29 32.83 -7.99
N ASP A 500 -9.98 31.79 -7.52
CA ASP A 500 -10.53 30.76 -8.41
C ASP A 500 -11.69 31.26 -9.27
N LEU A 501 -12.59 32.08 -8.70
CA LEU A 501 -13.68 32.69 -9.44
C LEU A 501 -13.16 33.68 -10.50
N GLN A 502 -12.13 34.49 -10.17
CA GLN A 502 -11.52 35.42 -11.12
C GLN A 502 -10.83 34.71 -12.30
N ARG A 503 -10.21 33.53 -12.07
CA ARG A 503 -9.69 32.69 -13.17
C ARG A 503 -10.79 32.23 -14.14
N CYS A 504 -12.03 32.21 -13.68
CA CYS A 504 -13.21 31.90 -14.48
C CYS A 504 -13.95 33.15 -14.98
N GLU A 505 -13.35 34.32 -14.86
CA GLU A 505 -13.97 35.60 -15.23
C GLU A 505 -15.28 35.89 -14.45
N LEU A 506 -15.40 35.36 -13.25
CA LEU A 506 -16.55 35.53 -12.36
C LEU A 506 -16.26 36.59 -11.28
N PRO A 507 -17.29 37.22 -10.71
CA PRO A 507 -17.14 38.13 -9.57
C PRO A 507 -16.44 37.45 -8.39
N LYS A 508 -15.72 38.25 -7.61
CA LYS A 508 -15.10 37.78 -6.36
C LYS A 508 -16.13 37.14 -5.42
N ALA A 509 -15.63 36.28 -4.54
CA ALA A 509 -16.43 35.69 -3.48
C ALA A 509 -16.80 36.74 -2.42
N ASP A 510 -17.91 36.50 -1.74
CA ASP A 510 -18.27 37.19 -0.52
C ASP A 510 -17.32 36.81 0.64
N ASP A 511 -17.27 37.62 1.69
CA ASP A 511 -16.62 37.30 2.93
C ASP A 511 -17.64 37.48 4.09
N PRO A 512 -18.06 36.37 4.72
CA PRO A 512 -17.64 34.97 4.54
C PRO A 512 -18.10 34.35 3.22
N VAL A 513 -17.36 33.33 2.74
CA VAL A 513 -17.70 32.59 1.51
C VAL A 513 -19.07 31.98 1.62
N THR A 514 -19.88 32.19 0.59
CA THR A 514 -21.25 31.66 0.51
C THR A 514 -21.33 30.30 -0.19
N ILE A 515 -22.40 29.55 0.04
CA ILE A 515 -22.72 28.34 -0.72
C ILE A 515 -22.84 28.62 -2.23
N ALA A 516 -23.31 29.81 -2.60
CA ALA A 516 -23.40 30.21 -3.99
C ALA A 516 -22.02 30.38 -4.62
N ASP A 517 -21.07 30.99 -3.92
CA ASP A 517 -19.67 31.09 -4.36
C ASP A 517 -19.04 29.72 -4.57
N ALA A 518 -19.23 28.83 -3.60
CA ALA A 518 -18.74 27.45 -3.70
C ALA A 518 -19.32 26.73 -4.92
N LYS A 519 -20.62 26.84 -5.17
CA LYS A 519 -21.26 26.27 -6.38
C LYS A 519 -20.69 26.85 -7.67
N ARG A 520 -20.47 28.17 -7.74
CA ARG A 520 -19.87 28.83 -8.91
C ARG A 520 -18.45 28.33 -9.17
N MET A 521 -17.61 28.31 -8.13
CA MET A 521 -16.22 27.84 -8.20
C MET A 521 -16.15 26.38 -8.63
N LEU A 522 -16.90 25.51 -7.96
CA LEU A 522 -16.94 24.09 -8.29
C LEU A 522 -17.35 23.86 -9.75
N LYS A 523 -18.34 24.58 -10.25
CA LYS A 523 -18.79 24.49 -11.65
C LYS A 523 -17.72 24.99 -12.62
N CYS A 524 -17.16 26.17 -12.39
CA CYS A 524 -16.27 26.81 -13.36
C CYS A 524 -14.86 26.21 -13.34
N ARG A 525 -14.31 25.94 -12.13
CA ARG A 525 -12.92 25.50 -11.97
C ARG A 525 -12.75 23.98 -12.15
N PHE A 526 -13.77 23.21 -11.76
CA PHE A 526 -13.70 21.75 -11.70
C PHE A 526 -14.76 21.01 -12.55
N GLY A 527 -15.64 21.76 -13.25
CA GLY A 527 -16.60 21.17 -14.20
C GLY A 527 -17.73 20.37 -13.55
N LEU A 528 -18.25 20.84 -12.40
CA LEU A 528 -19.32 20.17 -11.64
C LEU A 528 -20.70 20.14 -12.30
N PRO A 529 -21.58 19.25 -11.86
CA PRO A 529 -21.53 18.54 -10.57
C PRO A 529 -20.56 17.39 -10.57
N PHE A 530 -19.80 17.24 -9.46
CA PHE A 530 -19.08 16.00 -9.20
C PHE A 530 -20.08 14.88 -8.96
N GLU A 531 -19.82 13.72 -9.54
CA GLU A 531 -20.46 12.52 -9.06
C GLU A 531 -19.94 12.26 -7.65
N ARG A 532 -20.88 12.08 -6.71
CA ARG A 532 -20.54 11.70 -5.34
C ARG A 532 -19.65 10.48 -5.36
N THR A 533 -18.42 10.63 -4.92
CA THR A 533 -17.47 9.54 -4.82
C THR A 533 -17.57 8.94 -3.41
N LEU A 534 -17.82 7.65 -3.32
CA LEU A 534 -17.77 6.93 -2.05
C LEU A 534 -16.32 6.58 -1.72
N LEU A 535 -15.98 6.66 -0.44
CA LEU A 535 -14.69 6.15 0.04
C LEU A 535 -14.57 4.66 -0.29
N SER A 536 -13.53 4.29 -1.03
CA SER A 536 -13.27 2.89 -1.39
C SER A 536 -12.98 2.08 -0.12
N PRO A 537 -13.68 0.97 0.17
CA PRO A 537 -13.42 0.14 1.34
C PRO A 537 -11.97 -0.35 1.44
N LEU A 538 -11.54 -0.71 2.65
CA LEU A 538 -10.16 -1.16 2.91
C LEU A 538 -9.81 -2.42 2.12
N THR A 539 -10.75 -3.36 2.05
CA THR A 539 -10.52 -4.68 1.44
C THR A 539 -11.42 -4.89 0.22
N THR A 540 -11.06 -5.87 -0.60
CA THR A 540 -11.86 -6.27 -1.76
C THR A 540 -13.18 -6.90 -1.33
N ASN A 541 -13.18 -7.70 -0.25
CA ASN A 541 -14.38 -8.35 0.28
C ASN A 541 -15.43 -7.36 0.78
N GLU A 542 -15.00 -6.20 1.29
CA GLU A 542 -15.90 -5.16 1.78
C GLU A 542 -16.42 -4.24 0.66
N ASP A 543 -15.92 -4.39 -0.56
CA ASP A 543 -16.32 -3.56 -1.70
C ASP A 543 -17.25 -4.32 -2.65
N PRO A 544 -18.58 -4.25 -2.44
CA PRO A 544 -19.53 -4.99 -3.27
C PRO A 544 -19.54 -4.52 -4.73
N GLN A 545 -18.95 -3.35 -5.01
CA GLN A 545 -18.92 -2.78 -6.35
C GLN A 545 -17.60 -3.04 -7.08
N PHE A 546 -16.56 -3.53 -6.40
CA PHE A 546 -15.24 -3.74 -7.01
C PHE A 546 -15.32 -4.61 -8.27
N PHE A 547 -15.85 -5.83 -8.12
CA PHE A 547 -15.96 -6.75 -9.25
C PHE A 547 -16.96 -6.28 -10.31
N SER A 548 -18.07 -5.67 -9.92
CA SER A 548 -19.04 -5.15 -10.89
C SER A 548 -18.48 -4.01 -11.73
N ARG A 549 -17.62 -3.18 -11.17
CA ARG A 549 -16.88 -2.13 -11.90
C ARG A 549 -15.80 -2.73 -12.77
N LEU A 550 -15.03 -3.67 -12.21
CA LEU A 550 -13.95 -4.35 -12.93
C LEU A 550 -14.47 -5.05 -14.18
N MET A 551 -15.57 -5.83 -14.07
CA MET A 551 -16.13 -6.58 -15.18
C MET A 551 -16.77 -5.73 -16.28
N LYS A 552 -17.01 -4.44 -16.03
CA LYS A 552 -17.46 -3.49 -17.05
C LYS A 552 -16.32 -2.93 -17.90
N ASN A 553 -15.07 -3.20 -17.55
CA ASN A 553 -13.92 -2.75 -18.32
C ASN A 553 -13.77 -3.57 -19.60
N PRO A 554 -13.84 -2.92 -20.80
CA PRO A 554 -13.81 -3.65 -22.08
C PRO A 554 -12.43 -4.20 -22.44
N ASN A 555 -11.39 -3.76 -21.75
CA ASN A 555 -10.00 -4.11 -22.07
C ASN A 555 -9.51 -5.38 -21.36
N LEU A 556 -10.28 -5.88 -20.39
CA LEU A 556 -9.87 -7.04 -19.61
C LEU A 556 -9.90 -8.33 -20.44
N PRO A 557 -8.85 -9.15 -20.39
CA PRO A 557 -8.89 -10.49 -20.93
C PRO A 557 -9.98 -11.35 -20.27
N LYS A 558 -10.65 -12.20 -21.05
CA LYS A 558 -11.76 -13.03 -20.56
C LYS A 558 -11.41 -13.88 -19.34
N TYR A 559 -10.18 -14.38 -19.26
CA TYR A 559 -9.75 -15.21 -18.12
C TYR A 559 -9.72 -14.45 -16.79
N LEU A 560 -9.57 -13.13 -16.79
CA LEU A 560 -9.66 -12.32 -15.57
C LEU A 560 -11.08 -12.23 -15.00
N GLN A 561 -12.10 -12.66 -15.76
CA GLN A 561 -13.46 -12.83 -15.23
C GLN A 561 -13.55 -13.92 -14.15
N ALA A 562 -12.52 -14.77 -14.02
CA ALA A 562 -12.41 -15.75 -12.96
C ALA A 562 -11.94 -15.16 -11.61
N LEU A 563 -11.45 -13.91 -11.59
CA LEU A 563 -10.92 -13.27 -10.37
C LEU A 563 -11.90 -13.28 -9.17
N PRO A 564 -13.21 -13.05 -9.32
CA PRO A 564 -14.16 -13.17 -8.22
C PRO A 564 -14.20 -14.56 -7.58
N GLY A 565 -13.74 -15.60 -8.30
CA GLY A 565 -13.69 -16.98 -7.81
C GLY A 565 -12.80 -17.16 -6.57
N TYR A 566 -11.74 -16.37 -6.42
CA TYR A 566 -10.87 -16.38 -5.24
C TYR A 566 -11.58 -15.85 -3.99
N TYR A 567 -12.60 -15.03 -4.15
CA TYR A 567 -13.34 -14.36 -3.08
C TYR A 567 -14.70 -15.02 -2.78
N LYS A 568 -14.99 -16.16 -3.42
CA LYS A 568 -16.17 -16.99 -3.10
C LYS A 568 -15.73 -18.05 -2.09
N ASN A 569 -16.09 -17.84 -0.83
CA ASN A 569 -15.95 -18.84 0.24
C ASN A 569 -17.12 -19.82 0.26
#